data_b38037ef6c2027099bd38803823b7535
#
_entry.id   b38037ef6c2027099bd38803823b7535
#
_cell.length_a   1.000
_cell.length_b   1.000
_cell.length_c   1.000
_cell.angle_alpha   90.00
_cell.angle_beta   90.00
_cell.angle_gamma   90.00
#
_symmetry.space_group_name_H-M   'P 1'
#
loop_
_entity.id
_entity.type
_entity.pdbx_description
1 polymer ?
#
loop_
_entity_poly.entity_id
_entity_poly.type
_entity_poly.pdbx_seq_one_letter_code
_entity_poly.pdbx_strand_id
1 'polypeptide(L)'
;VHAQQIRVDELIAMGRFPHTGWLGRLSISDRTAINRAVELTGVGHLIHKLIHEISDGERQKIMIARALAQDTPVIILDEPTAFLDLPARYEILSILNDLTLNNGKTILFSTHDMSIALDIADKLWLMVGNEIFQGAPEDLLISKVFRKLFLNSPAEFDAKTFAFRFRRELKREVGISGEKKYRLLTKRAMERIGFRTIEDIVVADIVITIHEQNEMPEWQLIYNEKNLNFSSVYALA
;
A
#
# COMPACT_ATOMS: atom_id res chain seq x y z
N VAL A 1 19.10 -4.30 30.76
CA VAL A 1 17.77 -4.93 30.75
C VAL A 1 17.60 -5.55 29.36
N HIS A 2 17.57 -6.90 29.29
CA HIS A 2 17.35 -7.59 28.01
C HIS A 2 15.89 -7.33 27.56
N ALA A 3 15.68 -6.52 26.55
CA ALA A 3 14.36 -6.23 25.97
C ALA A 3 13.60 -7.49 25.49
N GLN A 4 14.28 -8.61 25.41
CA GLN A 4 13.74 -9.92 24.99
C GLN A 4 12.86 -10.62 26.06
N GLN A 5 12.84 -10.14 27.30
CA GLN A 5 12.06 -10.77 28.39
C GLN A 5 10.77 -10.00 28.74
N ILE A 6 10.41 -8.97 27.95
CA ILE A 6 9.21 -8.18 28.20
C ILE A 6 8.00 -8.92 27.61
N ARG A 7 6.93 -9.01 28.39
CA ARG A 7 5.64 -9.56 27.94
C ARG A 7 4.84 -8.49 27.18
N VAL A 8 3.91 -8.96 26.36
CA VAL A 8 3.03 -8.08 25.58
C VAL A 8 2.18 -7.17 26.48
N ASP A 9 1.57 -7.72 27.55
CA ASP A 9 0.78 -6.92 28.49
C ASP A 9 1.61 -5.83 29.19
N GLU A 10 2.87 -6.12 29.55
CA GLU A 10 3.79 -5.14 30.14
C GLU A 10 4.14 -4.02 29.15
N LEU A 11 4.39 -4.38 27.86
CA LEU A 11 4.70 -3.39 26.83
C LEU A 11 3.52 -2.46 26.57
N ILE A 12 2.30 -2.99 26.50
CA ILE A 12 1.09 -2.16 26.32
C ILE A 12 0.87 -1.26 27.53
N ALA A 13 1.08 -1.80 28.74
CA ALA A 13 0.95 -1.03 30.00
C ALA A 13 1.92 0.15 30.08
N MET A 14 3.11 0.07 29.44
CA MET A 14 4.04 1.21 29.35
C MET A 14 3.40 2.44 28.66
N GLY A 15 2.37 2.26 27.81
CA GLY A 15 1.59 3.36 27.27
C GLY A 15 0.94 4.25 28.34
N ARG A 16 0.73 3.73 29.55
CA ARG A 16 0.13 4.48 30.67
C ARG A 16 1.14 5.27 31.51
N PHE A 17 2.45 5.15 31.26
CA PHE A 17 3.47 5.86 32.04
C PHE A 17 3.22 7.36 32.21
N PRO A 18 2.72 8.12 31.21
CA PRO A 18 2.39 9.53 31.41
C PRO A 18 1.30 9.80 32.48
N HIS A 19 0.49 8.78 32.79
CA HIS A 19 -0.66 8.85 33.71
C HIS A 19 -0.38 8.22 35.06
N THR A 20 0.70 7.41 35.20
CA THR A 20 1.07 6.80 36.48
C THR A 20 1.90 7.77 37.32
N GLY A 21 1.66 7.76 38.64
CA GLY A 21 2.51 8.49 39.55
C GLY A 21 3.93 7.90 39.63
N TRP A 22 4.78 8.51 40.41
CA TRP A 22 6.21 8.15 40.57
C TRP A 22 6.43 6.67 40.96
N LEU A 23 5.44 6.00 41.55
CA LEU A 23 5.52 4.59 41.92
C LEU A 23 5.11 3.65 40.77
N GLY A 24 4.71 4.16 39.59
CA GLY A 24 4.32 3.37 38.42
C GLY A 24 3.11 2.46 38.64
N ARG A 25 2.29 2.71 39.67
CA ARG A 25 1.11 1.86 39.95
C ARG A 25 -0.04 2.21 39.01
N LEU A 26 -0.58 1.16 38.36
CA LEU A 26 -1.74 1.29 37.48
C LEU A 26 -3.04 1.40 38.31
N SER A 27 -3.82 2.44 38.05
CA SER A 27 -5.18 2.64 38.56
C SER A 27 -6.20 1.75 37.85
N ILE A 28 -7.44 1.79 38.29
CA ILE A 28 -8.55 1.11 37.61
C ILE A 28 -8.77 1.71 36.20
N SER A 29 -8.69 3.04 36.07
CA SER A 29 -8.83 3.72 34.78
C SER A 29 -7.71 3.36 33.79
N ASP A 30 -6.48 3.16 34.28
CA ASP A 30 -5.37 2.71 33.45
C ASP A 30 -5.61 1.30 32.90
N ARG A 31 -6.10 0.38 33.75
CA ARG A 31 -6.45 -0.98 33.31
C ARG A 31 -7.57 -0.97 32.27
N THR A 32 -8.57 -0.10 32.45
CA THR A 32 -9.65 0.07 31.47
C THR A 32 -9.13 0.55 30.12
N ALA A 33 -8.24 1.53 30.11
CA ALA A 33 -7.61 2.04 28.88
C ALA A 33 -6.76 0.97 28.19
N ILE A 34 -5.99 0.18 28.96
CA ILE A 34 -5.20 -0.94 28.44
C ILE A 34 -6.12 -2.00 27.79
N ASN A 35 -7.16 -2.43 28.51
CA ASN A 35 -8.09 -3.44 28.00
C ASN A 35 -8.77 -2.98 26.71
N ARG A 36 -9.22 -1.71 26.68
CA ARG A 36 -9.79 -1.15 25.44
C ARG A 36 -8.80 -1.13 24.30
N ALA A 37 -7.54 -0.77 24.54
CA ALA A 37 -6.50 -0.78 23.51
C ALA A 37 -6.23 -2.20 22.97
N VAL A 38 -6.21 -3.21 23.84
CA VAL A 38 -6.08 -4.63 23.48
C VAL A 38 -7.25 -5.10 22.62
N GLU A 39 -8.48 -4.71 22.99
CA GLU A 39 -9.70 -5.06 22.24
C GLU A 39 -9.69 -4.43 20.85
N LEU A 40 -9.44 -3.11 20.74
CA LEU A 40 -9.44 -2.37 19.49
C LEU A 40 -8.39 -2.85 18.49
N THR A 41 -7.28 -3.41 18.97
CA THR A 41 -6.21 -3.93 18.11
C THR A 41 -6.27 -5.45 17.90
N GLY A 42 -7.18 -6.15 18.59
CA GLY A 42 -7.36 -7.60 18.48
C GLY A 42 -6.21 -8.44 19.02
N VAL A 43 -5.32 -7.88 19.87
CA VAL A 43 -4.11 -8.56 20.37
C VAL A 43 -4.32 -9.36 21.66
N GLY A 44 -5.56 -9.54 22.10
CA GLY A 44 -5.89 -10.20 23.37
C GLY A 44 -5.29 -11.62 23.53
N HIS A 45 -5.17 -12.36 22.44
CA HIS A 45 -4.57 -13.71 22.43
C HIS A 45 -3.04 -13.72 22.60
N LEU A 46 -2.40 -12.55 22.53
CA LEU A 46 -0.94 -12.39 22.62
C LEU A 46 -0.46 -11.86 23.97
N ILE A 47 -1.34 -11.39 24.86
CA ILE A 47 -0.99 -10.62 26.07
C ILE A 47 0.00 -11.35 27.02
N HIS A 48 0.01 -12.68 27.00
CA HIS A 48 0.90 -13.48 27.85
C HIS A 48 2.18 -13.92 27.16
N LYS A 49 2.34 -13.67 25.85
CA LYS A 49 3.55 -14.00 25.10
C LYS A 49 4.67 -13.03 25.38
N LEU A 50 5.90 -13.46 25.16
CA LEU A 50 7.08 -12.60 25.14
C LEU A 50 7.22 -11.92 23.77
N ILE A 51 7.82 -10.72 23.74
CA ILE A 51 7.94 -9.94 22.51
C ILE A 51 8.75 -10.66 21.41
N HIS A 52 9.63 -11.56 21.75
CA HIS A 52 10.40 -12.33 20.76
C HIS A 52 9.65 -13.54 20.20
N GLU A 53 8.46 -13.88 20.74
CA GLU A 53 7.62 -15.01 20.30
C GLU A 53 6.55 -14.59 19.27
N ILE A 54 6.50 -13.32 18.90
CA ILE A 54 5.47 -12.76 18.03
C ILE A 54 6.06 -12.33 16.68
N SER A 55 5.22 -12.38 15.63
CA SER A 55 5.58 -11.89 14.30
C SER A 55 5.73 -10.36 14.25
N ASP A 56 6.33 -9.83 13.18
CA ASP A 56 6.49 -8.38 13.00
C ASP A 56 5.12 -7.67 12.86
N GLY A 57 4.14 -8.28 12.19
CA GLY A 57 2.77 -7.77 12.11
C GLY A 57 2.06 -7.72 13.47
N GLU A 58 2.19 -8.80 14.28
CA GLU A 58 1.68 -8.83 15.66
C GLU A 58 2.37 -7.77 16.52
N ARG A 59 3.69 -7.62 16.37
CA ARG A 59 4.45 -6.58 17.07
C ARG A 59 3.96 -5.18 16.73
N GLN A 60 3.66 -4.91 15.46
CA GLN A 60 3.14 -3.62 15.04
C GLN A 60 1.77 -3.33 15.65
N LYS A 61 0.85 -4.32 15.68
CA LYS A 61 -0.44 -4.20 16.35
C LYS A 61 -0.28 -3.87 17.85
N ILE A 62 0.69 -4.50 18.52
CA ILE A 62 1.00 -4.25 19.94
C ILE A 62 1.56 -2.83 20.14
N MET A 63 2.38 -2.33 19.21
CA MET A 63 2.89 -0.95 19.30
C MET A 63 1.74 0.07 19.12
N ILE A 64 0.76 -0.22 18.26
CA ILE A 64 -0.46 0.58 18.13
C ILE A 64 -1.30 0.49 19.42
N ALA A 65 -1.47 -0.72 19.99
CA ALA A 65 -2.16 -0.89 21.27
C ALA A 65 -1.49 -0.08 22.40
N ARG A 66 -0.18 -0.07 22.45
CA ARG A 66 0.59 0.76 23.39
C ARG A 66 0.33 2.24 23.19
N ALA A 67 0.29 2.72 21.95
CA ALA A 67 -0.03 4.11 21.64
C ALA A 67 -1.47 4.45 22.02
N LEU A 68 -2.42 3.56 21.75
CA LEU A 68 -3.83 3.69 22.14
C LEU A 68 -4.02 3.72 23.65
N ALA A 69 -3.24 2.95 24.40
CA ALA A 69 -3.29 2.93 25.86
C ALA A 69 -2.95 4.30 26.49
N GLN A 70 -2.27 5.20 25.77
CA GLN A 70 -2.07 6.58 26.24
C GLN A 70 -3.37 7.39 26.30
N ASP A 71 -4.41 6.94 25.57
CA ASP A 71 -5.71 7.55 25.49
C ASP A 71 -5.70 9.03 25.06
N THR A 72 -4.84 9.34 24.10
CA THR A 72 -4.78 10.67 23.47
C THR A 72 -5.75 10.77 22.30
N PRO A 73 -6.27 11.97 21.97
CA PRO A 73 -7.12 12.16 20.79
C PRO A 73 -6.37 12.04 19.48
N VAL A 74 -5.04 12.27 19.48
CA VAL A 74 -4.17 12.19 18.32
C VAL A 74 -3.12 11.11 18.54
N ILE A 75 -2.92 10.26 17.55
CA ILE A 75 -1.90 9.21 17.53
C ILE A 75 -0.95 9.49 16.38
N ILE A 76 0.36 9.48 16.64
CA ILE A 76 1.40 9.68 15.64
C ILE A 76 2.18 8.39 15.49
N LEU A 77 2.29 7.90 14.25
CA LEU A 77 2.95 6.64 13.90
C LEU A 77 4.00 6.91 12.83
N ASP A 78 5.19 6.38 13.03
CA ASP A 78 6.26 6.45 12.06
C ASP A 78 6.32 5.13 11.28
N GLU A 79 6.05 5.18 9.98
CA GLU A 79 6.03 4.05 9.05
C GLU A 79 5.32 2.77 9.58
N PRO A 80 4.05 2.84 10.01
CA PRO A 80 3.38 1.73 10.71
C PRO A 80 3.20 0.46 9.88
N THR A 81 3.42 0.52 8.58
CA THR A 81 3.27 -0.61 7.65
C THR A 81 4.59 -1.07 7.04
N ALA A 82 5.73 -0.48 7.46
CA ALA A 82 7.05 -0.85 6.94
C ALA A 82 7.41 -2.31 7.30
N PHE A 83 8.10 -2.98 6.38
CA PHE A 83 8.59 -4.36 6.52
C PHE A 83 7.51 -5.44 6.70
N LEU A 84 6.24 -5.09 6.56
CA LEU A 84 5.13 -6.03 6.63
C LEU A 84 4.82 -6.62 5.25
N ASP A 85 4.39 -7.88 5.23
CA ASP A 85 3.77 -8.47 4.05
C ASP A 85 2.43 -7.80 3.73
N LEU A 86 1.90 -8.05 2.54
CA LEU A 86 0.69 -7.38 2.07
C LEU A 86 -0.53 -7.62 2.98
N PRO A 87 -0.83 -8.86 3.43
CA PRO A 87 -1.94 -9.09 4.35
C PRO A 87 -1.81 -8.35 5.68
N ALA A 88 -0.66 -8.45 6.36
CA ALA A 88 -0.42 -7.78 7.64
C ALA A 88 -0.50 -6.25 7.51
N ARG A 89 -0.04 -5.69 6.38
CA ARG A 89 -0.15 -4.27 6.07
C ARG A 89 -1.61 -3.81 6.04
N TYR A 90 -2.48 -4.52 5.31
CA TYR A 90 -3.90 -4.18 5.24
C TYR A 90 -4.64 -4.39 6.56
N GLU A 91 -4.23 -5.35 7.40
CA GLU A 91 -4.76 -5.49 8.76
C GLU A 91 -4.44 -4.25 9.62
N ILE A 92 -3.21 -3.75 9.58
CA ILE A 92 -2.85 -2.51 10.27
C ILE A 92 -3.69 -1.33 9.77
N LEU A 93 -3.79 -1.15 8.45
CA LEU A 93 -4.58 -0.07 7.86
C LEU A 93 -6.06 -0.15 8.24
N SER A 94 -6.62 -1.35 8.31
CA SER A 94 -8.00 -1.57 8.78
C SER A 94 -8.19 -1.13 10.23
N ILE A 95 -7.24 -1.46 11.11
CA ILE A 95 -7.26 -0.99 12.51
C ILE A 95 -7.20 0.55 12.57
N LEU A 96 -6.28 1.18 11.83
CA LEU A 96 -6.15 2.64 11.83
C LEU A 96 -7.41 3.33 11.31
N ASN A 97 -8.02 2.78 10.25
CA ASN A 97 -9.27 3.29 9.69
C ASN A 97 -10.44 3.17 10.68
N ASP A 98 -10.57 2.02 11.37
CA ASP A 98 -11.59 1.84 12.41
C ASP A 98 -11.44 2.82 13.57
N LEU A 99 -10.20 3.10 13.98
CA LEU A 99 -9.88 4.07 15.02
C LEU A 99 -10.32 5.49 14.66
N THR A 100 -10.22 5.88 13.40
CA THR A 100 -10.68 7.20 12.93
C THR A 100 -12.20 7.24 12.80
N LEU A 101 -12.80 6.27 12.11
CA LEU A 101 -14.23 6.29 11.79
C LEU A 101 -15.13 6.04 13.00
N ASN A 102 -14.78 5.08 13.85
CA ASN A 102 -15.66 4.58 14.91
C ASN A 102 -15.20 4.96 16.32
N ASN A 103 -13.94 5.36 16.49
CA ASN A 103 -13.36 5.63 17.81
C ASN A 103 -12.92 7.09 18.01
N GLY A 104 -13.19 7.98 17.04
CA GLY A 104 -12.96 9.42 17.15
C GLY A 104 -11.49 9.81 17.32
N LYS A 105 -10.55 8.97 16.88
CA LYS A 105 -9.12 9.27 16.93
C LYS A 105 -8.68 9.98 15.66
N THR A 106 -7.76 10.90 15.79
CA THR A 106 -7.01 11.47 14.66
C THR A 106 -5.69 10.73 14.54
N ILE A 107 -5.39 10.20 13.35
CA ILE A 107 -4.16 9.46 13.09
C ILE A 107 -3.28 10.23 12.11
N LEU A 108 -2.06 10.51 12.53
CA LEU A 108 -1.01 11.02 11.67
C LEU A 108 0.05 9.94 11.51
N PHE A 109 0.36 9.54 10.29
CA PHE A 109 1.45 8.59 10.07
C PHE A 109 2.32 8.98 8.89
N SER A 110 3.61 8.64 8.98
CA SER A 110 4.53 8.74 7.86
C SER A 110 4.48 7.47 7.02
N THR A 111 4.65 7.59 5.71
CA THR A 111 4.82 6.45 4.80
C THR A 111 5.57 6.86 3.56
N HIS A 112 6.36 5.94 3.01
CA HIS A 112 6.93 6.05 1.66
C HIS A 112 6.10 5.28 0.62
N ASP A 113 5.06 4.56 1.03
CA ASP A 113 4.13 3.87 0.12
C ASP A 113 3.01 4.82 -0.33
N MET A 114 3.23 5.40 -1.51
CA MET A 114 2.28 6.34 -2.10
C MET A 114 0.93 5.71 -2.42
N SER A 115 0.88 4.40 -2.70
CA SER A 115 -0.38 3.72 -2.99
C SER A 115 -1.26 3.69 -1.74
N ILE A 116 -0.68 3.39 -0.59
CA ILE A 116 -1.36 3.46 0.71
C ILE A 116 -1.83 4.89 1.00
N ALA A 117 -0.92 5.86 0.84
CA ALA A 117 -1.25 7.26 1.14
C ALA A 117 -2.43 7.76 0.31
N LEU A 118 -2.48 7.40 -0.99
CA LEU A 118 -3.56 7.79 -1.91
C LEU A 118 -4.88 7.06 -1.64
N ASP A 119 -4.83 5.85 -1.06
CA ASP A 119 -6.00 4.99 -0.86
C ASP A 119 -6.77 5.31 0.43
N ILE A 120 -6.06 5.67 1.51
CA ILE A 120 -6.68 5.73 2.83
C ILE A 120 -6.59 7.09 3.53
N ALA A 121 -5.78 8.04 3.06
CA ALA A 121 -5.60 9.29 3.79
C ALA A 121 -6.65 10.34 3.39
N ASP A 122 -7.27 10.99 4.36
CA ASP A 122 -8.14 12.16 4.13
C ASP A 122 -7.33 13.38 3.70
N LYS A 123 -6.09 13.47 4.18
CA LYS A 123 -5.18 14.60 3.90
C LYS A 123 -3.74 14.14 3.86
N LEU A 124 -3.01 14.62 2.86
CA LEU A 124 -1.57 14.35 2.70
C LEU A 124 -0.74 15.60 2.95
N TRP A 125 0.44 15.37 3.51
CA TRP A 125 1.58 16.29 3.50
C TRP A 125 2.68 15.67 2.66
N LEU A 126 2.80 16.12 1.41
CA LEU A 126 3.77 15.61 0.44
C LEU A 126 5.05 16.45 0.52
N MET A 127 6.15 15.83 0.94
CA MET A 127 7.46 16.47 1.03
C MET A 127 8.23 16.25 -0.27
N VAL A 128 8.61 17.34 -0.96
CA VAL A 128 9.37 17.30 -2.21
C VAL A 128 10.54 18.27 -2.11
N GLY A 129 11.75 17.77 -1.92
CA GLY A 129 12.90 18.62 -1.63
C GLY A 129 12.69 19.45 -0.36
N ASN A 130 12.70 20.77 -0.49
CA ASN A 130 12.46 21.72 0.62
C ASN A 130 11.02 22.27 0.64
N GLU A 131 10.12 21.75 -0.19
CA GLU A 131 8.73 22.18 -0.25
C GLU A 131 7.80 21.15 0.38
N ILE A 132 6.72 21.62 1.02
CA ILE A 132 5.64 20.77 1.56
C ILE A 132 4.35 21.17 0.84
N PHE A 133 3.73 20.21 0.18
CA PHE A 133 2.42 20.34 -0.42
C PHE A 133 1.40 19.63 0.46
N GLN A 134 0.24 20.28 0.68
CA GLN A 134 -0.81 19.69 1.51
C GLN A 134 -2.17 19.77 0.83
N GLY A 135 -3.00 18.76 1.02
CA GLY A 135 -4.36 18.71 0.47
C GLY A 135 -4.93 17.31 0.55
N ALA A 136 -6.15 17.15 0.04
CA ALA A 136 -6.70 15.84 -0.24
C ALA A 136 -5.84 15.13 -1.31
N PRO A 137 -5.75 13.79 -1.28
CA PRO A 137 -5.02 13.03 -2.31
C PRO A 137 -5.41 13.44 -3.73
N GLU A 138 -6.71 13.62 -4.00
CA GLU A 138 -7.27 13.97 -5.30
C GLU A 138 -6.80 15.37 -5.76
N ASP A 139 -6.78 16.36 -4.86
CA ASP A 139 -6.32 17.71 -5.17
C ASP A 139 -4.84 17.72 -5.56
N LEU A 140 -4.02 16.95 -4.82
CA LEU A 140 -2.61 16.80 -5.12
C LEU A 140 -2.36 16.06 -6.44
N LEU A 141 -3.23 15.11 -6.82
CA LEU A 141 -3.20 14.45 -8.12
C LEU A 141 -3.55 15.40 -9.25
N ILE A 142 -4.62 16.18 -9.10
CA ILE A 142 -5.08 17.20 -10.08
C ILE A 142 -4.01 18.26 -10.29
N SER A 143 -3.36 18.72 -9.23
CA SER A 143 -2.27 19.73 -9.29
C SER A 143 -0.99 19.21 -9.96
N LYS A 144 -0.91 17.89 -10.21
CA LYS A 144 0.25 17.20 -10.81
C LYS A 144 1.54 17.32 -9.99
N VAL A 145 1.44 17.68 -8.71
CA VAL A 145 2.60 17.87 -7.82
C VAL A 145 3.42 16.58 -7.68
N PHE A 146 2.77 15.40 -7.75
CA PHE A 146 3.45 14.11 -7.74
C PHE A 146 4.51 13.94 -8.83
N ARG A 147 4.40 14.64 -9.96
CA ARG A 147 5.43 14.63 -11.01
C ARG A 147 6.76 15.19 -10.53
N LYS A 148 6.73 16.13 -9.56
CA LYS A 148 7.96 16.69 -8.98
C LYS A 148 8.81 15.65 -8.26
N LEU A 149 8.18 14.63 -7.65
CA LEU A 149 8.90 13.53 -6.98
C LEU A 149 9.76 12.71 -7.95
N PHE A 150 9.38 12.67 -9.24
CA PHE A 150 9.96 11.74 -10.22
C PHE A 150 10.71 12.46 -11.35
N LEU A 151 11.02 13.77 -11.21
CA LEU A 151 11.71 14.54 -12.25
C LEU A 151 13.02 13.91 -12.68
N ASN A 152 13.79 13.36 -11.71
CA ASN A 152 15.10 12.74 -11.94
C ASN A 152 15.08 11.23 -11.66
N SER A 153 13.91 10.62 -11.68
CA SER A 153 13.72 9.19 -11.42
C SER A 153 13.40 8.42 -12.71
N PRO A 154 13.83 7.17 -12.84
CA PRO A 154 13.36 6.29 -13.90
C PRO A 154 11.87 5.89 -13.72
N ALA A 155 11.23 6.30 -12.63
CA ALA A 155 9.82 6.10 -12.39
C ALA A 155 9.00 7.30 -12.87
N GLU A 156 7.74 7.06 -13.20
CA GLU A 156 6.74 8.07 -13.51
C GLU A 156 5.40 7.70 -12.86
N PHE A 157 4.60 8.73 -12.57
CA PHE A 157 3.25 8.53 -12.06
C PHE A 157 2.25 8.55 -13.22
N ASP A 158 1.51 7.45 -13.39
CA ASP A 158 0.42 7.33 -14.36
C ASP A 158 -0.90 7.78 -13.72
N ALA A 159 -1.32 8.99 -14.02
CA ALA A 159 -2.56 9.57 -13.49
C ALA A 159 -3.85 8.85 -13.94
N LYS A 160 -3.81 7.99 -14.98
CA LYS A 160 -4.98 7.23 -15.45
C LYS A 160 -5.21 5.97 -14.62
N THR A 161 -4.14 5.37 -14.12
CA THR A 161 -4.19 4.13 -13.35
C THR A 161 -3.83 4.32 -11.88
N PHE A 162 -3.52 5.58 -11.48
CA PHE A 162 -3.03 5.93 -10.13
C PHE A 162 -1.88 5.05 -9.65
N ALA A 163 -1.00 4.66 -10.58
CA ALA A 163 0.09 3.74 -10.32
C ALA A 163 1.44 4.34 -10.73
N PHE A 164 2.48 3.91 -10.04
CA PHE A 164 3.86 4.22 -10.41
C PHE A 164 4.35 3.20 -11.41
N ARG A 165 5.02 3.68 -12.45
CA ARG A 165 5.56 2.85 -13.52
C ARG A 165 7.00 3.21 -13.82
N PHE A 166 7.74 2.24 -14.32
CA PHE A 166 9.03 2.51 -14.93
C PHE A 166 8.84 3.29 -16.23
N ARG A 167 9.54 4.43 -16.37
CA ARG A 167 9.67 5.13 -17.64
C ARG A 167 10.45 4.25 -18.60
N ARG A 168 9.82 3.82 -19.68
CA ARG A 168 10.43 2.94 -20.67
C ARG A 168 10.56 3.66 -22.01
N GLU A 169 11.67 3.44 -22.68
CA GLU A 169 11.77 3.80 -24.09
C GLU A 169 10.99 2.78 -24.93
N LEU A 170 9.82 3.18 -25.42
CA LEU A 170 8.98 2.35 -26.26
C LEU A 170 9.34 2.66 -27.73
N LYS A 171 10.12 1.78 -28.37
CA LYS A 171 10.72 2.02 -29.71
C LYS A 171 9.92 1.41 -30.85
N ARG A 172 9.09 0.43 -30.57
CA ARG A 172 8.26 -0.28 -31.56
C ARG A 172 6.79 -0.10 -31.26
N GLU A 173 5.98 -0.18 -32.29
CA GLU A 173 4.52 -0.04 -32.14
C GLU A 173 3.81 -1.36 -32.34
N VAL A 174 2.74 -1.60 -31.58
CA VAL A 174 1.90 -2.79 -31.68
C VAL A 174 0.44 -2.41 -31.49
N GLY A 175 -0.41 -2.87 -32.40
CA GLY A 175 -1.85 -2.81 -32.27
C GLY A 175 -2.37 -3.99 -31.44
N ILE A 176 -3.29 -3.78 -30.52
CA ILE A 176 -3.87 -4.86 -29.70
C ILE A 176 -5.38 -4.78 -29.77
N SER A 177 -6.02 -5.88 -30.22
CA SER A 177 -7.47 -6.04 -30.30
C SER A 177 -7.97 -7.18 -29.42
N GLY A 178 -9.28 -7.22 -29.16
CA GLY A 178 -9.93 -8.23 -28.33
C GLY A 178 -10.54 -7.66 -27.05
N GLU A 179 -10.88 -8.52 -26.08
CA GLU A 179 -11.54 -8.12 -24.85
C GLU A 179 -10.70 -7.19 -23.97
N LYS A 180 -11.35 -6.19 -23.37
CA LYS A 180 -10.71 -5.12 -22.59
C LYS A 180 -9.81 -5.64 -21.47
N LYS A 181 -10.24 -6.69 -20.74
CA LYS A 181 -9.46 -7.28 -19.62
C LYS A 181 -8.12 -7.84 -20.11
N TYR A 182 -8.13 -8.58 -21.23
CA TYR A 182 -6.93 -9.19 -21.79
C TYR A 182 -6.06 -8.19 -22.54
N ARG A 183 -6.66 -7.18 -23.21
CA ARG A 183 -5.90 -6.10 -23.84
C ARG A 183 -5.02 -5.36 -22.84
N LEU A 184 -5.54 -5.07 -21.62
CA LEU A 184 -4.76 -4.38 -20.60
C LEU A 184 -3.55 -5.21 -20.14
N LEU A 185 -3.74 -6.53 -19.94
CA LEU A 185 -2.66 -7.43 -19.54
C LEU A 185 -1.61 -7.56 -20.66
N THR A 186 -2.05 -7.75 -21.90
CA THR A 186 -1.18 -7.82 -23.06
C THR A 186 -0.40 -6.53 -23.28
N LYS A 187 -1.06 -5.38 -23.16
CA LYS A 187 -0.41 -4.06 -23.21
C LYS A 187 0.73 -3.96 -22.20
N ARG A 188 0.49 -4.34 -20.93
CA ARG A 188 1.53 -4.34 -19.90
C ARG A 188 2.72 -5.26 -20.24
N ALA A 189 2.43 -6.41 -20.84
CA ALA A 189 3.48 -7.33 -21.28
C ALA A 189 4.30 -6.72 -22.42
N MET A 190 3.65 -6.18 -23.45
CA MET A 190 4.32 -5.53 -24.58
C MET A 190 5.14 -4.31 -24.16
N GLU A 191 4.62 -3.48 -23.24
CA GLU A 191 5.36 -2.37 -22.68
C GLU A 191 6.62 -2.82 -21.91
N ARG A 192 6.58 -4.01 -21.26
CA ARG A 192 7.78 -4.56 -20.57
C ARG A 192 8.91 -4.87 -21.53
N ILE A 193 8.63 -5.23 -22.75
CA ILE A 193 9.62 -5.57 -23.78
C ILE A 193 9.84 -4.43 -24.80
N GLY A 194 9.34 -3.20 -24.48
CA GLY A 194 9.66 -1.99 -25.24
C GLY A 194 8.73 -1.64 -26.38
N PHE A 195 7.52 -2.22 -26.43
CA PHE A 195 6.51 -1.86 -27.41
C PHE A 195 5.54 -0.80 -26.89
N ARG A 196 5.23 0.19 -27.73
CA ARG A 196 4.14 1.14 -27.53
C ARG A 196 2.86 0.58 -28.14
N THR A 197 1.78 0.58 -27.39
CA THR A 197 0.47 0.19 -27.93
C THR A 197 -0.18 1.39 -28.62
N ILE A 198 -0.68 1.18 -29.84
CA ILE A 198 -1.46 2.16 -30.61
C ILE A 198 -2.91 1.70 -30.71
N GLU A 199 -3.83 2.67 -30.75
CA GLU A 199 -5.28 2.40 -30.84
C GLU A 199 -5.70 2.03 -32.25
N ASP A 200 -5.04 2.59 -33.26
CA ASP A 200 -5.32 2.30 -34.66
C ASP A 200 -4.54 1.06 -35.11
N ILE A 201 -5.27 -0.07 -35.17
CA ILE A 201 -4.73 -1.38 -35.52
C ILE A 201 -4.36 -1.44 -37.01
N VAL A 202 -5.00 -0.62 -37.87
CA VAL A 202 -4.81 -0.64 -39.31
C VAL A 202 -3.44 -0.14 -39.74
N VAL A 203 -2.85 0.73 -38.93
CA VAL A 203 -1.54 1.37 -39.19
C VAL A 203 -0.38 0.59 -38.55
N ALA A 204 -0.68 -0.42 -37.72
CA ALA A 204 0.34 -1.15 -36.97
C ALA A 204 1.00 -2.24 -37.83
N ASP A 205 2.35 -2.22 -37.90
CA ASP A 205 3.13 -3.30 -38.53
C ASP A 205 2.98 -4.66 -37.80
N ILE A 206 2.73 -4.58 -36.49
CA ILE A 206 2.54 -5.74 -35.61
C ILE A 206 1.16 -5.63 -34.98
N VAL A 207 0.34 -6.66 -35.18
CA VAL A 207 -1.01 -6.72 -34.60
C VAL A 207 -1.15 -7.97 -33.75
N ILE A 208 -1.67 -7.79 -32.55
CA ILE A 208 -2.03 -8.87 -31.63
C ILE A 208 -3.55 -8.87 -31.50
N THR A 209 -4.17 -9.96 -31.92
CA THR A 209 -5.60 -10.20 -31.74
C THR A 209 -5.82 -11.22 -30.64
N ILE A 210 -6.72 -10.93 -29.71
CA ILE A 210 -7.01 -11.79 -28.58
C ILE A 210 -8.39 -12.39 -28.80
N HIS A 211 -8.45 -13.71 -28.89
CA HIS A 211 -9.67 -14.49 -28.98
C HIS A 211 -9.92 -15.19 -27.65
N GLU A 212 -11.17 -15.31 -27.26
CA GLU A 212 -11.55 -16.09 -26.08
C GLU A 212 -12.21 -17.40 -26.56
N GLN A 213 -11.63 -18.56 -26.18
CA GLN A 213 -12.20 -19.87 -26.42
C GLN A 213 -12.32 -20.61 -25.09
N ASN A 214 -13.52 -21.07 -24.74
CA ASN A 214 -13.79 -21.79 -23.49
C ASN A 214 -13.29 -21.06 -22.24
N GLU A 215 -13.56 -19.76 -22.14
CA GLU A 215 -13.11 -18.88 -21.04
C GLU A 215 -11.58 -18.68 -20.94
N MET A 216 -10.81 -19.19 -21.88
CA MET A 216 -9.36 -19.02 -21.94
C MET A 216 -8.98 -18.13 -23.12
N PRO A 217 -8.07 -17.17 -22.92
CA PRO A 217 -7.60 -16.30 -23.98
C PRO A 217 -6.54 -16.98 -24.84
N GLU A 218 -6.63 -16.78 -26.14
CA GLU A 218 -5.61 -17.11 -27.12
C GLU A 218 -5.15 -15.85 -27.85
N TRP A 219 -3.84 -15.73 -28.08
CA TRP A 219 -3.24 -14.59 -28.76
C TRP A 219 -2.78 -14.99 -30.16
N GLN A 220 -3.23 -14.24 -31.17
CA GLN A 220 -2.76 -14.34 -32.53
C GLN A 220 -1.89 -13.11 -32.84
N LEU A 221 -0.63 -13.34 -33.14
CA LEU A 221 0.32 -12.32 -33.59
C LEU A 221 0.40 -12.32 -35.10
N ILE A 222 0.17 -11.17 -35.71
CA ILE A 222 0.30 -10.95 -37.16
C ILE A 222 1.47 -10.00 -37.40
N TYR A 223 2.48 -10.46 -38.13
CA TYR A 223 3.64 -9.65 -38.48
C TYR A 223 4.23 -10.16 -39.82
N ASN A 224 4.43 -9.27 -40.81
CA ASN A 224 4.95 -9.62 -42.15
C ASN A 224 4.22 -10.82 -42.79
N GLU A 225 2.92 -10.77 -42.81
CA GLU A 225 2.04 -11.85 -43.37
C GLU A 225 2.13 -13.21 -42.64
N LYS A 226 2.88 -13.29 -41.56
CA LYS A 226 2.96 -14.46 -40.70
C LYS A 226 1.94 -14.38 -39.58
N ASN A 227 1.23 -15.48 -39.36
CA ASN A 227 0.31 -15.65 -38.25
C ASN A 227 0.88 -16.67 -37.27
N LEU A 228 1.07 -16.25 -36.02
CA LEU A 228 1.54 -17.09 -34.93
C LEU A 228 0.52 -17.07 -33.79
N ASN A 229 0.17 -18.26 -33.29
CA ASN A 229 -0.78 -18.42 -32.22
C ASN A 229 -0.05 -18.78 -30.91
N PHE A 230 -0.51 -18.18 -29.79
CA PHE A 230 0.06 -18.37 -28.50
C PHE A 230 -1.04 -18.63 -27.46
N SER A 231 -0.82 -19.58 -26.57
CA SER A 231 -1.72 -19.91 -25.47
C SER A 231 -1.43 -19.15 -24.17
N SER A 232 -0.39 -18.31 -24.17
CA SER A 232 -0.02 -17.50 -23.00
C SER A 232 0.64 -16.19 -23.39
N VAL A 233 0.48 -15.16 -22.55
CA VAL A 233 1.17 -13.87 -22.72
C VAL A 233 2.68 -14.04 -22.58
N TYR A 234 3.15 -15.00 -21.81
CA TYR A 234 4.58 -15.30 -21.66
C TYR A 234 5.21 -15.78 -22.97
N ALA A 235 4.52 -16.67 -23.68
CA ALA A 235 5.02 -17.18 -24.96
C ALA A 235 4.94 -16.12 -26.08
N LEU A 236 4.00 -15.17 -25.99
CA LEU A 236 3.85 -14.04 -26.90
C LEU A 236 4.95 -12.98 -26.71
N ALA A 237 5.39 -12.72 -25.48
CA ALA A 237 6.35 -11.68 -25.12
C ALA A 237 7.80 -12.19 -25.12
#